data_feaef82f294d86c2521cd28b994efdee
#
_entry.id   feaef82f294d86c2521cd28b994efdee
#
_cell.length_a   1.000
_cell.length_b   1.000
_cell.length_c   1.000
_cell.angle_alpha   90.00
_cell.angle_beta   90.00
_cell.angle_gamma   90.00
#
_symmetry.space_group_name_H-M   'P 1'
#
loop_
_entity.id
_entity.type
_entity.pdbx_description
1 polymer ?
#
loop_
_entity_poly.entity_id
_entity_poly.type
_entity_poly.pdbx_seq_one_letter_code
_entity_poly.pdbx_strand_id
1 'polypeptide(L)'
;IDPNHRGFEMWSSGAPGIYNCKGEKISDNKPGISFRVYWDGDLQDEILNGTNLSKWNGNKAVTIHTFPGAMHCNGTKRTPNVSADLFGDWREEVVFYDANDPSKLRIYTTTIPTEHRLYTLMHDPMYRLGIAWQNTGYNQPPHLGFYIGDGLKNIPWPEMYTPRSDLFDQ
;
A
#
# COMPACT_ATOMS: atom_id res chain seq x y z
N ILE A 1 3.23 2.72 -9.71
CA ILE A 1 2.58 1.53 -10.29
C ILE A 1 3.15 1.13 -11.65
N ASP A 2 3.77 2.04 -12.40
CA ASP A 2 4.29 1.78 -13.75
C ASP A 2 5.83 1.74 -13.74
N PRO A 3 6.46 0.58 -13.95
CA PRO A 3 7.91 0.43 -13.91
C PRO A 3 8.64 1.19 -15.02
N ASN A 4 7.92 1.67 -16.05
CA ASN A 4 8.51 2.42 -17.14
C ASN A 4 8.68 3.93 -16.83
N HIS A 5 8.10 4.40 -15.71
CA HIS A 5 8.11 5.81 -15.34
C HIS A 5 8.54 5.96 -13.88
N ARG A 6 9.63 6.68 -13.67
CA ARG A 6 10.12 6.95 -12.32
C ARG A 6 9.27 8.01 -11.64
N GLY A 7 8.88 7.74 -10.40
CA GLY A 7 8.11 8.65 -9.55
C GLY A 7 6.67 8.18 -9.39
N PHE A 8 5.86 9.04 -8.81
CA PHE A 8 4.44 8.75 -8.62
C PHE A 8 3.63 9.04 -9.87
N GLU A 9 2.63 8.22 -10.12
CA GLU A 9 1.62 8.44 -11.13
C GLU A 9 0.35 8.99 -10.49
N MET A 10 -0.37 9.80 -11.27
CA MET A 10 -1.61 10.44 -10.85
C MET A 10 -2.73 10.16 -11.84
N TRP A 11 -3.89 9.77 -11.33
CA TRP A 11 -5.13 9.68 -12.11
C TRP A 11 -6.35 9.86 -11.21
N SER A 12 -7.49 10.13 -11.81
CA SER A 12 -8.78 10.23 -11.13
C SER A 12 -9.88 9.60 -11.98
N SER A 13 -11.11 9.49 -11.46
CA SER A 13 -12.23 8.98 -12.25
C SER A 13 -12.49 9.80 -13.51
N GLY A 14 -12.39 11.12 -13.42
CA GLY A 14 -12.58 12.05 -14.54
C GLY A 14 -11.35 12.32 -15.38
N ALA A 15 -10.14 11.84 -14.99
CA ALA A 15 -8.94 12.07 -15.78
C ALA A 15 -8.97 11.25 -17.08
N PRO A 16 -8.47 11.80 -18.21
CA PRO A 16 -8.43 11.10 -19.50
C PRO A 16 -7.28 10.09 -19.61
N GLY A 17 -6.58 9.78 -18.52
CA GLY A 17 -5.46 8.84 -18.48
C GLY A 17 -4.64 8.97 -17.21
N ILE A 18 -3.42 8.43 -17.23
CA ILE A 18 -2.43 8.53 -16.16
C ILE A 18 -1.44 9.64 -16.48
N TYR A 19 -1.04 10.37 -15.45
CA TYR A 19 -0.03 11.44 -15.51
C TYR A 19 1.12 11.12 -14.58
N ASN A 20 2.33 11.50 -14.98
CA ASN A 20 3.50 11.44 -14.09
C ASN A 20 3.55 12.62 -13.12
N CYS A 21 4.53 12.63 -12.21
CA CYS A 21 4.72 13.68 -11.22
C CYS A 21 5.05 15.08 -11.82
N LYS A 22 5.33 15.16 -13.11
CA LYS A 22 5.53 16.44 -13.85
C LYS A 22 4.24 16.93 -14.51
N GLY A 23 3.16 16.18 -14.45
CA GLY A 23 1.90 16.50 -15.11
C GLY A 23 1.84 16.11 -16.59
N GLU A 24 2.80 15.33 -17.08
CA GLU A 24 2.80 14.81 -18.45
C GLU A 24 1.93 13.54 -18.50
N LYS A 25 1.03 13.46 -19.49
CA LYS A 25 0.22 12.27 -19.69
C LYS A 25 1.06 11.12 -20.23
N ILE A 26 1.12 10.01 -19.52
CA ILE A 26 1.93 8.85 -19.85
C ILE A 26 1.14 7.65 -20.37
N SER A 27 -0.19 7.65 -20.16
CA SER A 27 -1.08 6.59 -20.66
C SER A 27 -2.48 7.15 -20.88
N ASP A 28 -3.14 6.71 -21.95
CA ASP A 28 -4.57 6.94 -22.16
C ASP A 28 -5.44 5.96 -21.35
N ASN A 29 -4.88 4.81 -21.01
CA ASN A 29 -5.52 3.83 -20.15
C ASN A 29 -5.16 4.12 -18.69
N LYS A 30 -6.06 3.75 -17.78
CA LYS A 30 -5.86 3.89 -16.34
C LYS A 30 -6.55 2.77 -15.58
N PRO A 31 -6.01 2.35 -14.43
CA PRO A 31 -6.72 1.42 -13.55
C PRO A 31 -7.89 2.10 -12.85
N GLY A 32 -8.74 1.29 -12.20
CA GLY A 32 -9.75 1.79 -11.29
C GLY A 32 -9.13 2.59 -10.14
N ILE A 33 -9.94 3.47 -9.54
CA ILE A 33 -9.56 4.22 -8.35
C ILE A 33 -9.93 3.37 -7.14
N SER A 34 -8.95 2.89 -6.42
CA SER A 34 -9.17 2.07 -5.25
C SER A 34 -8.01 2.21 -4.26
N PHE A 35 -7.69 1.16 -3.57
CA PHE A 35 -6.57 1.09 -2.65
C PHE A 35 -5.29 0.71 -3.38
N ARG A 36 -4.15 1.00 -2.76
CA ARG A 36 -2.84 0.51 -3.16
C ARG A 36 -2.23 -0.30 -2.01
N VAL A 37 -1.32 -1.19 -2.31
CA VAL A 37 -0.62 -2.00 -1.33
C VAL A 37 0.73 -2.44 -1.89
N TYR A 38 1.78 -2.41 -1.06
CA TYR A 38 3.05 -3.08 -1.38
C TYR A 38 2.91 -4.56 -1.09
N TRP A 39 2.86 -5.38 -2.12
CA TRP A 39 2.56 -6.80 -1.97
C TRP A 39 3.61 -7.74 -2.53
N ASP A 40 4.02 -7.56 -3.77
CA ASP A 40 4.96 -8.46 -4.41
C ASP A 40 6.43 -8.15 -4.07
N GLY A 41 7.36 -8.67 -4.82
CA GLY A 41 8.78 -8.55 -4.52
C GLY A 41 9.45 -7.30 -5.06
N ASP A 42 8.77 -6.48 -5.85
CA ASP A 42 9.32 -5.23 -6.40
C ASP A 42 8.89 -4.00 -5.59
N LEU A 43 9.40 -2.82 -5.98
CA LEU A 43 9.12 -1.56 -5.27
C LEU A 43 7.91 -0.79 -5.81
N GLN A 44 7.09 -1.44 -6.65
CA GLN A 44 5.87 -0.84 -7.18
C GLN A 44 4.66 -1.17 -6.29
N ASP A 45 3.72 -0.25 -6.26
CA ASP A 45 2.42 -0.52 -5.63
C ASP A 45 1.56 -1.43 -6.51
N GLU A 46 0.86 -2.36 -5.91
CA GLU A 46 -0.27 -3.06 -6.49
C GLU A 46 -1.58 -2.34 -6.21
N ILE A 47 -2.54 -2.56 -7.10
CA ILE A 47 -3.88 -1.99 -7.01
C ILE A 47 -4.79 -2.98 -6.30
N LEU A 48 -5.29 -2.60 -5.13
CA LEU A 48 -6.25 -3.39 -4.36
C LEU A 48 -7.67 -2.84 -4.59
N ASN A 49 -8.54 -3.64 -5.18
CA ASN A 49 -9.95 -3.30 -5.39
C ASN A 49 -10.86 -4.38 -4.83
N GLY A 50 -11.49 -4.10 -3.71
CA GLY A 50 -12.23 -5.10 -2.95
C GLY A 50 -11.27 -6.19 -2.50
N THR A 51 -11.53 -7.43 -2.89
CA THR A 51 -10.71 -8.59 -2.56
C THR A 51 -9.79 -9.04 -3.70
N ASN A 52 -9.63 -8.20 -4.73
CA ASN A 52 -8.75 -8.50 -5.87
C ASN A 52 -7.54 -7.59 -5.86
N LEU A 53 -6.38 -8.20 -6.01
CA LEU A 53 -5.10 -7.52 -6.15
C LEU A 53 -4.64 -7.58 -7.61
N SER A 54 -4.25 -6.46 -8.15
CA SER A 54 -3.84 -6.34 -9.56
C SER A 54 -2.57 -5.54 -9.69
N LYS A 55 -1.74 -5.95 -10.66
CA LYS A 55 -0.55 -5.21 -11.07
C LYS A 55 -0.80 -4.45 -12.37
N TRP A 56 -0.27 -3.24 -12.46
CA TRP A 56 -0.31 -2.48 -13.69
C TRP A 56 0.81 -2.96 -14.63
N ASN A 57 0.48 -3.21 -15.88
CA ASN A 57 1.45 -3.69 -16.88
C ASN A 57 1.81 -2.62 -17.94
N GLY A 58 1.58 -1.35 -17.63
CA GLY A 58 1.77 -0.24 -18.56
C GLY A 58 0.54 0.07 -19.43
N ASN A 59 -0.46 -0.81 -19.45
CA ASN A 59 -1.66 -0.63 -20.27
C ASN A 59 -2.96 -0.99 -19.55
N LYS A 60 -2.94 -2.01 -18.72
CA LYS A 60 -4.12 -2.48 -17.97
C LYS A 60 -3.73 -3.06 -16.60
N ALA A 61 -4.67 -3.05 -15.67
CA ALA A 61 -4.54 -3.80 -14.43
C ALA A 61 -4.78 -5.28 -14.69
N VAL A 62 -3.83 -6.12 -14.29
CA VAL A 62 -3.89 -7.58 -14.40
C VAL A 62 -4.02 -8.17 -13.00
N THR A 63 -5.07 -8.91 -12.72
CA THR A 63 -5.26 -9.54 -11.42
C THR A 63 -4.16 -10.58 -11.19
N ILE A 64 -3.44 -10.43 -10.08
CA ILE A 64 -2.36 -11.34 -9.65
C ILE A 64 -2.77 -12.20 -8.46
N HIS A 65 -3.74 -11.73 -7.67
CA HIS A 65 -4.25 -12.48 -6.52
C HIS A 65 -5.70 -12.12 -6.22
N THR A 66 -6.43 -13.07 -5.65
CA THR A 66 -7.75 -12.85 -5.06
C THR A 66 -7.75 -13.44 -3.67
N PHE A 67 -8.12 -12.66 -2.66
CA PHE A 67 -8.08 -13.06 -1.26
C PHE A 67 -9.23 -14.02 -0.93
N PRO A 68 -8.95 -15.33 -0.70
CA PRO A 68 -10.01 -16.33 -0.54
C PRO A 68 -10.72 -16.18 0.81
N GLY A 69 -12.06 -16.20 0.79
CA GLY A 69 -12.87 -16.07 2.01
C GLY A 69 -12.88 -14.67 2.63
N ALA A 70 -12.29 -13.68 1.94
CA ALA A 70 -12.30 -12.28 2.36
C ALA A 70 -13.57 -11.56 1.93
N MET A 71 -13.99 -10.58 2.74
CA MET A 71 -15.01 -9.61 2.37
C MET A 71 -14.53 -8.21 2.73
N HIS A 72 -14.68 -7.29 1.79
CA HIS A 72 -14.28 -5.89 1.96
C HIS A 72 -15.29 -5.09 2.81
N CYS A 73 -14.80 -4.08 3.50
CA CYS A 73 -15.62 -3.04 4.11
C CYS A 73 -16.17 -2.09 3.04
N ASN A 74 -17.18 -1.31 3.41
CA ASN A 74 -17.69 -0.20 2.63
C ASN A 74 -18.10 -0.60 1.19
N GLY A 75 -19.38 -0.81 0.97
CA GLY A 75 -19.93 -1.35 -0.27
C GLY A 75 -19.55 -0.58 -1.55
N THR A 76 -19.39 0.75 -1.48
CA THR A 76 -19.06 1.58 -2.64
C THR A 76 -17.56 1.70 -2.89
N LYS A 77 -16.75 1.83 -1.82
CA LYS A 77 -15.28 1.99 -1.90
C LYS A 77 -14.55 0.67 -1.92
N ARG A 78 -15.16 -0.40 -1.40
CA ARG A 78 -14.61 -1.75 -1.42
C ARG A 78 -13.22 -1.84 -0.79
N THR A 79 -13.07 -1.23 0.38
CA THR A 79 -11.80 -1.08 1.08
C THR A 79 -11.54 -2.25 2.05
N PRO A 80 -10.28 -2.55 2.40
CA PRO A 80 -9.97 -3.47 3.49
C PRO A 80 -10.36 -2.88 4.85
N ASN A 81 -10.35 -3.68 5.90
CA ASN A 81 -10.43 -3.20 7.29
C ASN A 81 -9.16 -2.42 7.65
N VAL A 82 -8.01 -2.96 7.31
CA VAL A 82 -6.68 -2.34 7.47
C VAL A 82 -5.78 -2.81 6.35
N SER A 83 -4.91 -1.93 5.87
CA SER A 83 -3.73 -2.26 5.09
C SER A 83 -2.53 -1.60 5.76
N ALA A 84 -1.51 -2.38 6.13
CA ALA A 84 -0.32 -1.89 6.80
C ALA A 84 0.79 -2.93 6.81
N ASP A 85 2.04 -2.49 6.94
CA ASP A 85 3.20 -3.34 7.25
C ASP A 85 3.13 -3.77 8.73
N LEU A 86 2.33 -4.81 9.00
CA LEU A 86 2.08 -5.31 10.35
C LEU A 86 3.20 -6.24 10.83
N PHE A 87 3.86 -6.94 9.92
CA PHE A 87 4.89 -7.92 10.25
C PHE A 87 6.32 -7.38 10.10
N GLY A 88 6.46 -6.14 9.61
CA GLY A 88 7.72 -5.41 9.63
C GLY A 88 8.71 -5.79 8.53
N ASP A 89 8.24 -6.36 7.44
CA ASP A 89 9.07 -6.72 6.30
C ASP A 89 8.98 -5.74 5.13
N TRP A 90 8.38 -4.55 5.36
CA TRP A 90 8.04 -3.44 4.47
C TRP A 90 6.87 -3.71 3.51
N ARG A 91 6.53 -4.94 3.24
CA ARG A 91 5.32 -5.25 2.47
C ARG A 91 4.11 -5.20 3.39
N GLU A 92 2.98 -4.87 2.81
CA GLU A 92 1.80 -4.60 3.61
C GLU A 92 0.91 -5.83 3.74
N GLU A 93 0.47 -6.14 4.94
CA GLU A 93 -0.61 -7.06 5.18
C GLU A 93 -1.94 -6.38 4.87
N VAL A 94 -2.89 -7.19 4.42
CA VAL A 94 -4.26 -6.75 4.19
C VAL A 94 -5.20 -7.51 5.10
N VAL A 95 -5.98 -6.77 5.87
CA VAL A 95 -6.95 -7.33 6.81
C VAL A 95 -8.36 -7.15 6.26
N PHE A 96 -9.07 -8.25 6.15
CA PHE A 96 -10.49 -8.29 5.78
C PHE A 96 -11.29 -9.03 6.84
N TYR A 97 -12.60 -8.81 6.92
CA TYR A 97 -13.44 -9.72 7.66
C TYR A 97 -13.76 -10.99 6.86
N ASP A 98 -14.07 -12.05 7.58
CA ASP A 98 -14.42 -13.33 6.95
C ASP A 98 -15.79 -13.24 6.27
N ALA A 99 -15.87 -13.68 5.03
CA ALA A 99 -17.10 -13.61 4.24
C ALA A 99 -18.25 -14.47 4.81
N ASN A 100 -17.92 -15.53 5.57
CA ASN A 100 -18.91 -16.44 6.17
C ASN A 100 -19.19 -16.14 7.64
N ASP A 101 -18.27 -15.43 8.31
CA ASP A 101 -18.38 -15.08 9.71
C ASP A 101 -17.80 -13.67 9.97
N PRO A 102 -18.63 -12.62 9.88
CA PRO A 102 -18.15 -11.24 10.03
C PRO A 102 -17.59 -10.89 11.41
N SER A 103 -17.72 -11.78 12.41
CA SER A 103 -17.08 -11.62 13.71
C SER A 103 -15.58 -11.94 13.70
N LYS A 104 -15.07 -12.49 12.60
CA LYS A 104 -13.68 -12.87 12.42
C LYS A 104 -12.96 -11.96 11.44
N LEU A 105 -11.70 -11.72 11.70
CA LEU A 105 -10.78 -11.04 10.79
C LEU A 105 -9.82 -12.06 10.19
N ARG A 106 -9.49 -11.85 8.91
CA ARG A 106 -8.45 -12.58 8.19
C ARG A 106 -7.31 -11.62 7.88
N ILE A 107 -6.11 -12.01 8.25
CA ILE A 107 -4.89 -11.28 7.89
C ILE A 107 -4.24 -12.05 6.74
N TYR A 108 -3.99 -11.36 5.66
CA TYR A 108 -3.29 -11.90 4.50
C TYR A 108 -1.92 -11.27 4.40
N THR A 109 -0.91 -12.09 4.27
CA THR A 109 0.47 -11.72 4.04
C THR A 109 0.99 -12.37 2.76
N THR A 110 1.98 -11.77 2.15
CA THR A 110 2.64 -12.34 0.98
C THR A 110 3.77 -13.28 1.39
N THR A 111 3.98 -14.31 0.59
CA THR A 111 5.14 -15.20 0.70
C THR A 111 6.07 -15.09 -0.51
N ILE A 112 5.84 -14.10 -1.37
CA ILE A 112 6.66 -13.86 -2.57
C ILE A 112 8.04 -13.39 -2.11
N PRO A 113 9.15 -14.02 -2.55
CA PRO A 113 10.49 -13.56 -2.22
C PRO A 113 10.77 -12.17 -2.79
N THR A 114 11.54 -11.36 -2.05
CA THR A 114 12.04 -10.08 -2.52
C THR A 114 13.54 -9.96 -2.27
N GLU A 115 14.25 -9.30 -3.18
CA GLU A 115 15.65 -8.92 -3.01
C GLU A 115 15.82 -7.57 -2.27
N HIS A 116 14.73 -6.82 -2.13
CA HIS A 116 14.72 -5.53 -1.46
C HIS A 116 14.61 -5.71 0.05
N ARG A 117 15.49 -5.03 0.79
CA ARG A 117 15.46 -4.99 2.25
C ARG A 117 15.31 -3.55 2.70
N LEU A 118 14.14 -3.25 3.23
CA LEU A 118 13.81 -1.95 3.82
C LEU A 118 13.52 -2.16 5.31
N TYR A 119 13.63 -1.08 6.07
CA TYR A 119 13.08 -1.06 7.43
C TYR A 119 11.56 -1.12 7.37
N THR A 120 10.95 -1.57 8.45
CA THR A 120 9.49 -1.53 8.53
C THR A 120 8.96 -0.14 8.24
N LEU A 121 7.91 -0.04 7.44
CA LEU A 121 7.27 1.24 7.10
C LEU A 121 6.69 1.92 8.34
N MET A 122 6.50 1.18 9.44
CA MET A 122 6.03 1.69 10.72
C MET A 122 6.99 2.69 11.39
N HIS A 123 8.23 2.82 10.90
CA HIS A 123 9.12 3.89 11.36
C HIS A 123 8.68 5.27 10.88
N ASP A 124 7.99 5.36 9.75
CA ASP A 124 7.55 6.63 9.21
C ASP A 124 6.32 7.16 9.97
N PRO A 125 6.40 8.35 10.58
CA PRO A 125 5.26 8.96 11.27
C PRO A 125 4.06 9.22 10.35
N MET A 126 4.30 9.58 9.09
CA MET A 126 3.22 9.81 8.11
C MET A 126 2.46 8.52 7.82
N TYR A 127 3.20 7.42 7.67
CA TYR A 127 2.63 6.11 7.47
C TYR A 127 1.77 5.67 8.66
N ARG A 128 2.28 5.81 9.90
CA ARG A 128 1.51 5.50 11.12
C ARG A 128 0.24 6.32 11.25
N LEU A 129 0.30 7.62 10.94
CA LEU A 129 -0.90 8.46 10.91
C LEU A 129 -1.88 7.98 9.84
N GLY A 130 -1.40 7.60 8.66
CA GLY A 130 -2.19 7.01 7.60
C GLY A 130 -2.95 5.76 8.05
N ILE A 131 -2.30 4.88 8.81
CA ILE A 131 -2.94 3.69 9.38
C ILE A 131 -3.97 4.07 10.45
N ALA A 132 -3.64 5.01 11.33
CA ALA A 132 -4.50 5.41 12.45
C ALA A 132 -5.85 5.99 11.99
N TRP A 133 -5.91 6.62 10.84
CA TRP A 133 -7.17 7.18 10.32
C TRP A 133 -7.90 6.28 9.32
N GLN A 134 -7.39 5.10 9.00
CA GLN A 134 -8.16 4.11 8.24
C GLN A 134 -9.48 3.82 8.97
N ASN A 135 -10.58 3.83 8.24
CA ASN A 135 -11.95 3.65 8.76
C ASN A 135 -12.46 4.72 9.75
N THR A 136 -11.78 5.85 9.87
CA THR A 136 -12.25 6.97 10.72
C THR A 136 -12.94 8.08 9.94
N GLY A 137 -13.29 7.85 8.72
CA GLY A 137 -13.91 8.77 7.79
C GLY A 137 -13.89 8.15 6.41
N TYR A 138 -13.21 8.78 5.47
CA TYR A 138 -12.83 8.11 4.24
C TYR A 138 -11.68 7.16 4.53
N ASN A 139 -11.86 5.89 4.18
CA ASN A 139 -10.79 4.94 4.25
C ASN A 139 -9.84 5.15 3.06
N GLN A 140 -8.58 5.41 3.36
CA GLN A 140 -7.51 5.65 2.39
C GLN A 140 -6.32 4.74 2.72
N PRO A 141 -5.53 4.29 1.72
CA PRO A 141 -4.31 3.56 1.99
C PRO A 141 -3.32 4.47 2.74
N PRO A 142 -2.49 3.92 3.63
CA PRO A 142 -1.45 4.69 4.27
C PRO A 142 -0.39 5.11 3.25
N HIS A 143 0.08 6.35 3.35
CA HIS A 143 1.11 6.90 2.49
C HIS A 143 2.38 7.17 3.27
N LEU A 144 3.53 6.96 2.60
CA LEU A 144 4.84 7.23 3.17
C LEU A 144 5.20 8.71 3.07
N GLY A 145 5.98 9.18 4.03
CA GLY A 145 6.64 10.48 3.99
C GLY A 145 7.92 10.50 3.14
N PHE A 146 8.26 9.38 2.50
CA PHE A 146 9.44 9.23 1.64
C PHE A 146 9.11 8.36 0.42
N TYR A 147 9.99 8.40 -0.57
CA TYR A 147 9.81 7.66 -1.82
C TYR A 147 10.28 6.21 -1.71
N ILE A 148 9.41 5.27 -2.05
CA ILE A 148 9.75 3.90 -2.44
C ILE A 148 9.30 3.71 -3.89
N GLY A 149 10.16 3.19 -4.73
CA GLY A 149 9.87 2.94 -6.14
C GLY A 149 11.13 2.73 -6.94
N ASP A 150 10.97 2.60 -8.24
CA ASP A 150 12.09 2.36 -9.15
C ASP A 150 13.19 3.41 -9.04
N GLY A 151 14.42 2.92 -9.08
CA GLY A 151 15.61 3.75 -8.94
C GLY A 151 15.90 4.22 -7.52
N LEU A 152 15.26 3.66 -6.50
CA LEU A 152 15.63 3.86 -5.11
C LEU A 152 17.07 3.36 -4.89
N LYS A 153 17.99 4.27 -4.60
CA LYS A 153 19.40 3.95 -4.36
C LYS A 153 19.74 3.91 -2.88
N ASN A 154 19.10 4.76 -2.10
CA ASN A 154 19.34 4.89 -0.67
C ASN A 154 18.02 4.68 0.06
N ILE A 155 17.98 3.65 0.88
CA ILE A 155 16.85 3.42 1.77
C ILE A 155 16.92 4.48 2.88
N PRO A 156 15.84 5.24 3.12
CA PRO A 156 15.82 6.19 4.20
C PRO A 156 16.10 5.49 5.53
N TRP A 157 17.07 6.00 6.26
CA TRP A 157 17.38 5.50 7.60
C TRP A 157 16.33 6.03 8.57
N PRO A 158 15.67 5.18 9.37
CA PRO A 158 14.72 5.66 10.36
C PRO A 158 15.44 6.44 11.46
N GLU A 159 14.89 7.59 11.82
CA GLU A 159 15.30 8.28 13.05
C GLU A 159 14.82 7.48 14.26
N MET A 160 15.72 6.72 14.84
CA MET A 160 15.42 5.93 16.02
C MET A 160 15.88 6.67 17.28
N TYR A 161 14.95 6.95 18.16
CA TYR A 161 15.21 7.49 19.47
C TYR A 161 15.06 6.38 20.51
N THR A 162 16.14 6.02 21.18
CA THR A 162 16.07 5.16 22.37
C THR A 162 15.95 6.07 23.60
N PRO A 163 14.98 5.81 24.51
CA PRO A 163 14.96 6.51 25.78
C PRO A 163 16.31 6.28 26.50
N ARG A 164 16.87 7.33 27.04
CA ARG A 164 18.08 7.23 27.87
C ARG A 164 17.71 6.51 29.17
N SER A 165 18.40 5.43 29.46
CA SER A 165 18.13 4.64 30.69
C SER A 165 18.30 5.47 31.97
N ASP A 166 19.21 6.45 31.97
CA ASP A 166 19.46 7.34 33.08
C ASP A 166 18.26 8.27 33.44
N LEU A 167 17.24 8.36 32.60
CA LEU A 167 16.02 9.12 32.90
C LEU A 167 15.00 8.32 33.73
N PHE A 168 15.18 7.02 33.89
CA PHE A 168 14.26 6.14 34.60
C PHE A 168 14.82 5.64 35.94
N ASP A 169 16.05 6.02 36.28
CA ASP A 169 16.71 5.64 37.54
C ASP A 169 16.53 6.69 38.65
N GLN A 170 15.41 7.45 38.64
CA GLN A 170 15.07 8.41 39.70
C GLN A 170 13.89 7.94 40.54
#